data_5ae80edc06b0d20dfc3c1c1851e2f1f8
#
_entry.id   5ae80edc06b0d20dfc3c1c1851e2f1f8
#
_cell.length_a   1.000
_cell.length_b   1.000
_cell.length_c   1.000
_cell.angle_alpha   90.00
_cell.angle_beta   90.00
_cell.angle_gamma   90.00
#
_symmetry.space_group_name_H-M   'P 1'
#
loop_
_entity.id
_entity.type
_entity.pdbx_description
1 polymer ?
#
loop_
_entity_poly.entity_id
_entity_poly.type
_entity_poly.pdbx_seq_one_letter_code
_entity_poly.pdbx_strand_id
1 'polypeptide(L)'
;MKRRERYLKSRALLAEMMFYFFGYPVLPPLMISPNGRPCFVDPHLPDFSLGYAGNTIAILLSEEGKVGMDVEIVRFRSQQTPPEPLQPLSHAEKAWIDAQLDPLEAATQLCTIRQSVLKIPGFRNGPESLKLHPASGRLRARHIPDVEVISDVDDYLAWACAHTPRLSRLVLWNYTSAYGMRKSGEIVHQQHQSRRYMRLISHSAEKVSPQYVI
;
A
#
# COMPACT_ATOMS: atom_id res chain seq x y z
N MET A 1 -19.35 -3.60 -8.74
CA MET A 1 -18.68 -3.63 -10.07
C MET A 1 -18.34 -5.06 -10.44
N LYS A 2 -18.71 -5.54 -11.66
CA LYS A 2 -18.40 -6.90 -12.14
C LYS A 2 -16.88 -7.04 -12.42
N ARG A 3 -16.32 -8.27 -12.31
CA ARG A 3 -14.88 -8.54 -12.47
C ARG A 3 -14.31 -8.00 -13.80
N ARG A 4 -15.03 -8.20 -14.92
CA ARG A 4 -14.63 -7.71 -16.25
C ARG A 4 -14.58 -6.18 -16.30
N GLU A 5 -15.57 -5.52 -15.74
CA GLU A 5 -15.64 -4.06 -15.70
C GLU A 5 -14.49 -3.46 -14.88
N ARG A 6 -14.20 -4.06 -13.73
CA ARG A 6 -13.05 -3.70 -12.86
C ARG A 6 -11.73 -3.82 -13.64
N TYR A 7 -11.56 -4.92 -14.36
CA TYR A 7 -10.37 -5.15 -15.18
C TYR A 7 -10.21 -4.06 -16.25
N LEU A 8 -11.27 -3.77 -17.03
CA LEU A 8 -11.21 -2.77 -18.10
C LEU A 8 -10.96 -1.35 -17.56
N LYS A 9 -11.66 -0.96 -16.49
CA LYS A 9 -11.50 0.36 -15.87
C LYS A 9 -10.09 0.54 -15.27
N SER A 10 -9.51 -0.49 -14.65
CA SER A 10 -8.14 -0.40 -14.15
C SER A 10 -7.10 -0.26 -15.26
N ARG A 11 -7.31 -0.90 -16.42
CA ARG A 11 -6.44 -0.73 -17.59
C ARG A 11 -6.57 0.66 -18.19
N ALA A 12 -7.79 1.18 -18.29
CA ALA A 12 -8.04 2.53 -18.76
C ALA A 12 -7.38 3.57 -17.83
N LEU A 13 -7.55 3.45 -16.51
CA LEU A 13 -6.91 4.36 -15.58
C LEU A 13 -5.38 4.27 -15.64
N LEU A 14 -4.80 3.07 -15.76
CA LEU A 14 -3.36 2.91 -15.92
C LEU A 14 -2.87 3.54 -17.22
N ALA A 15 -3.62 3.41 -18.33
CA ALA A 15 -3.30 4.05 -19.60
C ALA A 15 -3.31 5.58 -19.50
N GLU A 16 -4.32 6.14 -18.84
CA GLU A 16 -4.39 7.58 -18.54
C GLU A 16 -3.20 8.07 -17.71
N MET A 17 -2.79 7.30 -16.69
CA MET A 17 -1.61 7.64 -15.89
C MET A 17 -0.34 7.58 -16.72
N MET A 18 -0.15 6.54 -17.53
CA MET A 18 1.03 6.42 -18.41
C MET A 18 1.08 7.53 -19.46
N PHE A 19 -0.05 7.95 -20.00
CA PHE A 19 -0.12 9.09 -20.90
C PHE A 19 0.18 10.40 -20.18
N TYR A 20 -0.49 10.65 -19.06
CA TYR A 20 -0.40 11.92 -18.35
C TYR A 20 0.99 12.19 -17.77
N PHE A 21 1.64 11.17 -17.17
CA PHE A 21 2.92 11.34 -16.48
C PHE A 21 4.13 11.07 -17.38
N PHE A 22 4.00 10.20 -18.38
CA PHE A 22 5.12 9.69 -19.17
C PHE A 22 4.96 9.88 -20.68
N GLY A 23 3.83 10.40 -21.15
CA GLY A 23 3.57 10.66 -22.58
C GLY A 23 3.35 9.43 -23.45
N TYR A 24 3.07 8.25 -22.87
CA TYR A 24 2.78 7.05 -23.66
C TYR A 24 1.38 7.13 -24.27
N PRO A 25 1.25 7.22 -25.61
CA PRO A 25 -0.06 7.35 -26.28
C PRO A 25 -0.90 6.07 -26.20
N VAL A 26 -0.28 4.93 -25.94
CA VAL A 26 -0.93 3.62 -25.80
C VAL A 26 -0.37 2.96 -24.55
N LEU A 27 -1.23 2.23 -23.82
CA LEU A 27 -0.80 1.46 -22.65
C LEU A 27 0.29 0.47 -23.06
N PRO A 28 1.50 0.53 -22.46
CA PRO A 28 2.54 -0.43 -22.75
C PRO A 28 2.12 -1.88 -22.46
N PRO A 29 2.69 -2.87 -23.17
CA PRO A 29 2.34 -4.27 -22.99
C PRO A 29 2.49 -4.73 -21.53
N LEU A 30 1.50 -5.49 -21.07
CA LEU A 30 1.42 -6.03 -19.72
C LEU A 30 1.57 -7.55 -19.72
N MET A 31 2.19 -8.08 -18.69
CA MET A 31 2.28 -9.51 -18.40
C MET A 31 1.82 -9.80 -16.99
N ILE A 32 1.62 -11.07 -16.69
CA ILE A 32 1.38 -11.55 -15.33
C ILE A 32 2.68 -12.18 -14.83
N SER A 33 3.20 -11.66 -13.75
CA SER A 33 4.39 -12.21 -13.09
C SER A 33 4.11 -13.58 -12.45
N PRO A 34 5.13 -14.39 -12.12
CA PRO A 34 4.94 -15.72 -11.53
C PRO A 34 4.11 -15.75 -10.23
N ASN A 35 4.07 -14.64 -9.50
CA ASN A 35 3.25 -14.48 -8.28
C ASN A 35 1.83 -13.95 -8.56
N GLY A 36 1.39 -13.94 -9.84
CA GLY A 36 0.04 -13.53 -10.24
C GLY A 36 -0.19 -12.01 -10.32
N ARG A 37 0.84 -11.19 -10.14
CA ARG A 37 0.75 -9.73 -10.19
C ARG A 37 0.89 -9.22 -11.63
N PRO A 38 0.05 -8.30 -12.11
CA PRO A 38 0.28 -7.62 -13.39
C PRO A 38 1.49 -6.69 -13.30
N CYS A 39 2.31 -6.68 -14.35
CA CYS A 39 3.48 -5.80 -14.49
C CYS A 39 3.69 -5.46 -15.96
N PHE A 40 4.46 -4.43 -16.27
CA PHE A 40 4.89 -4.14 -17.63
C PHE A 40 5.86 -5.22 -18.12
N VAL A 41 5.81 -5.50 -19.42
CA VAL A 41 6.79 -6.41 -20.06
C VAL A 41 8.17 -5.79 -20.07
N ASP A 42 8.26 -4.48 -20.33
CA ASP A 42 9.50 -3.72 -20.25
C ASP A 42 9.84 -3.41 -18.77
N PRO A 43 10.96 -3.93 -18.23
CA PRO A 43 11.38 -3.72 -16.85
C PRO A 43 11.88 -2.30 -16.54
N HIS A 44 12.13 -1.46 -17.57
CA HIS A 44 12.55 -0.07 -17.42
C HIS A 44 11.35 0.87 -17.18
N LEU A 45 10.13 0.40 -17.38
CA LEU A 45 8.94 1.16 -17.05
C LEU A 45 8.68 1.19 -15.55
N PRO A 46 7.94 2.21 -15.06
CA PRO A 46 7.59 2.34 -13.66
C PRO A 46 6.93 1.08 -13.10
N ASP A 47 7.23 0.73 -11.87
CA ASP A 47 6.48 -0.33 -11.19
C ASP A 47 5.10 0.18 -10.79
N PHE A 48 4.08 -0.69 -10.81
CA PHE A 48 2.73 -0.31 -10.42
C PHE A 48 2.03 -1.39 -9.60
N SER A 49 1.09 -0.98 -8.77
CA SER A 49 0.23 -1.88 -8.00
C SER A 49 -1.22 -1.41 -8.03
N LEU A 50 -2.14 -2.36 -7.96
CA LEU A 50 -3.58 -2.13 -8.07
C LEU A 50 -4.28 -2.50 -6.76
N GLY A 51 -5.20 -1.64 -6.32
CA GLY A 51 -6.15 -1.89 -5.23
C GLY A 51 -7.59 -1.72 -5.70
N TYR A 52 -8.51 -2.46 -5.08
CA TYR A 52 -9.94 -2.42 -5.43
C TYR A 52 -10.81 -2.53 -4.18
N ALA A 53 -11.69 -1.56 -3.98
CA ALA A 53 -12.70 -1.63 -2.93
C ALA A 53 -14.06 -1.13 -3.44
N GLY A 54 -15.06 -1.98 -3.47
CA GLY A 54 -16.37 -1.63 -4.03
C GLY A 54 -16.28 -1.17 -5.48
N ASN A 55 -16.60 0.11 -5.71
CA ASN A 55 -16.48 0.77 -7.02
C ASN A 55 -15.22 1.62 -7.17
N THR A 56 -14.36 1.64 -6.16
CA THR A 56 -13.11 2.38 -6.18
C THR A 56 -11.99 1.51 -6.78
N ILE A 57 -11.18 2.15 -7.60
CA ILE A 57 -9.94 1.59 -8.17
C ILE A 57 -8.82 2.54 -7.75
N ALA A 58 -7.78 1.99 -7.14
CA ALA A 58 -6.57 2.71 -6.80
C ALA A 58 -5.37 2.13 -7.54
N ILE A 59 -4.49 2.99 -8.04
CA ILE A 59 -3.24 2.62 -8.70
C ILE A 59 -2.11 3.39 -8.04
N LEU A 60 -1.08 2.69 -7.61
CA LEU A 60 0.19 3.27 -7.20
C LEU A 60 1.21 3.00 -8.30
N LEU A 61 1.92 4.05 -8.72
CA LEU A 61 2.92 4.03 -9.78
C LEU A 61 4.21 4.64 -9.26
N SER A 62 5.38 4.04 -9.54
CA SER A 62 6.68 4.54 -9.07
C SER A 62 7.80 4.22 -10.05
N GLU A 63 8.66 5.20 -10.32
CA GLU A 63 9.95 5.04 -11.01
C GLU A 63 11.09 4.71 -10.06
N GLU A 64 10.93 5.04 -8.76
CA GLU A 64 12.01 4.96 -7.76
C GLU A 64 12.17 3.57 -7.14
N GLY A 65 11.18 2.66 -7.32
CA GLY A 65 11.26 1.35 -6.70
C GLY A 65 10.04 0.48 -6.87
N LYS A 66 9.90 -0.53 -6.02
CA LYS A 66 8.81 -1.49 -6.06
C LYS A 66 7.68 -1.07 -5.14
N VAL A 67 6.45 -1.27 -5.60
CA VAL A 67 5.25 -0.77 -4.92
C VAL A 67 4.22 -1.84 -4.64
N GLY A 68 3.44 -1.60 -3.58
CA GLY A 68 2.23 -2.34 -3.27
C GLY A 68 1.12 -1.40 -2.85
N MET A 69 -0.05 -1.54 -3.42
CA MET A 69 -1.24 -0.73 -3.14
C MET A 69 -2.38 -1.60 -2.69
N ASP A 70 -3.00 -1.22 -1.60
CA ASP A 70 -4.27 -1.82 -1.19
C ASP A 70 -5.27 -0.76 -0.74
N VAL A 71 -6.54 -1.09 -0.87
CA VAL A 71 -7.66 -0.24 -0.51
C VAL A 71 -8.84 -1.11 -0.08
N GLU A 72 -9.47 -0.76 1.05
CA GLU A 72 -10.58 -1.49 1.62
C GLU A 72 -11.67 -0.53 2.12
N ILE A 73 -12.95 -0.98 2.08
CA ILE A 73 -14.05 -0.22 2.65
C ILE A 73 -14.18 -0.58 4.13
N VAL A 74 -14.13 0.43 4.99
CA VAL A 74 -14.52 0.30 6.41
C VAL A 74 -16.02 0.02 6.46
N ARG A 75 -16.42 -1.21 6.81
CA ARG A 75 -17.82 -1.62 6.84
C ARG A 75 -18.27 -1.87 8.26
N PHE A 76 -19.29 -1.17 8.68
CA PHE A 76 -20.05 -1.53 9.85
C PHE A 76 -20.81 -2.82 9.52
N ARG A 77 -20.30 -3.97 9.97
CA ARG A 77 -21.01 -5.24 9.86
C ARG A 77 -21.79 -5.47 11.14
N SER A 78 -23.09 -5.24 11.08
CA SER A 78 -23.97 -5.87 12.07
C SER A 78 -23.82 -7.39 11.92
N GLN A 79 -23.14 -8.05 12.87
CA GLN A 79 -23.03 -9.50 13.04
C GLN A 79 -22.10 -10.32 12.14
N GLN A 80 -21.17 -9.76 11.40
CA GLN A 80 -20.16 -10.58 10.71
C GLN A 80 -18.75 -10.27 11.22
N THR A 81 -18.02 -11.33 11.53
CA THR A 81 -16.60 -11.35 11.91
C THR A 81 -15.77 -10.43 11.00
N PRO A 82 -14.81 -9.64 11.53
CA PRO A 82 -13.86 -8.92 10.70
C PRO A 82 -13.27 -9.84 9.64
N PRO A 83 -12.88 -9.34 8.45
CA PRO A 83 -12.19 -10.19 7.48
C PRO A 83 -11.03 -10.86 8.21
N GLU A 84 -11.05 -12.20 8.22
CA GLU A 84 -9.98 -12.96 8.85
C GLU A 84 -8.68 -12.53 8.19
N PRO A 85 -7.74 -11.93 8.92
CA PRO A 85 -6.47 -11.53 8.34
C PRO A 85 -5.80 -12.80 7.84
N LEU A 86 -5.22 -12.78 6.63
CA LEU A 86 -4.46 -13.91 6.04
C LEU A 86 -3.36 -14.44 6.98
N GLN A 87 -3.02 -13.67 7.99
CA GLN A 87 -2.16 -14.05 9.11
C GLN A 87 -2.80 -13.55 10.41
N PRO A 88 -2.77 -14.34 11.49
CA PRO A 88 -3.32 -13.93 12.78
C PRO A 88 -2.62 -12.65 13.26
N LEU A 89 -3.43 -11.71 13.78
CA LEU A 89 -2.93 -10.48 14.39
C LEU A 89 -2.06 -10.83 15.62
N SER A 90 -0.90 -10.18 15.72
CA SER A 90 -0.06 -10.25 16.91
C SER A 90 -0.76 -9.61 18.11
N HIS A 91 -0.29 -9.91 19.33
CA HIS A 91 -0.82 -9.29 20.53
C HIS A 91 -0.70 -7.76 20.50
N ALA A 92 0.43 -7.24 20.00
CA ALA A 92 0.66 -5.80 19.89
C ALA A 92 -0.31 -5.12 18.89
N GLU A 93 -0.64 -5.78 17.78
CA GLU A 93 -1.63 -5.29 16.81
C GLU A 93 -3.04 -5.27 17.41
N LYS A 94 -3.43 -6.34 18.12
CA LYS A 94 -4.73 -6.40 18.81
C LYS A 94 -4.86 -5.31 19.86
N ALA A 95 -3.87 -5.19 20.74
CA ALA A 95 -3.85 -4.16 21.78
C ALA A 95 -3.91 -2.74 21.20
N TRP A 96 -3.25 -2.50 20.05
CA TRP A 96 -3.32 -1.20 19.39
C TRP A 96 -4.71 -0.95 18.80
N ILE A 97 -5.33 -1.93 18.15
CA ILE A 97 -6.69 -1.83 17.61
C ILE A 97 -7.68 -1.51 18.73
N ASP A 98 -7.64 -2.27 19.83
CA ASP A 98 -8.56 -2.14 20.95
C ASP A 98 -8.44 -0.78 21.67
N ALA A 99 -7.30 -0.11 21.54
CA ALA A 99 -7.04 1.21 22.11
C ALA A 99 -7.49 2.37 21.19
N GLN A 100 -7.98 2.11 19.97
CA GLN A 100 -8.44 3.17 19.07
C GLN A 100 -9.90 3.54 19.33
N LEU A 101 -10.29 4.77 18.93
CA LEU A 101 -11.67 5.25 19.04
C LEU A 101 -12.64 4.44 18.17
N ASP A 102 -12.18 4.01 17.00
CA ASP A 102 -12.88 3.10 16.11
C ASP A 102 -12.02 1.84 15.84
N PRO A 103 -12.20 0.77 16.63
CA PRO A 103 -11.45 -0.47 16.44
C PRO A 103 -11.67 -1.13 15.08
N LEU A 104 -12.85 -0.96 14.46
CA LEU A 104 -13.13 -1.53 13.15
C LEU A 104 -12.35 -0.81 12.04
N GLU A 105 -12.31 0.52 12.09
CA GLU A 105 -11.49 1.33 11.20
C GLU A 105 -10.02 0.95 11.35
N ALA A 106 -9.51 0.92 12.57
CA ALA A 106 -8.13 0.58 12.88
C ALA A 106 -7.75 -0.83 12.38
N ALA A 107 -8.61 -1.82 12.59
CA ALA A 107 -8.41 -3.18 12.08
C ALA A 107 -8.39 -3.21 10.55
N THR A 108 -9.31 -2.48 9.90
CA THR A 108 -9.36 -2.39 8.43
C THR A 108 -8.09 -1.72 7.91
N GLN A 109 -7.65 -0.63 8.52
CA GLN A 109 -6.42 0.07 8.14
C GLN A 109 -5.18 -0.84 8.28
N LEU A 110 -5.03 -1.58 9.38
CA LEU A 110 -3.92 -2.53 9.54
C LEU A 110 -3.96 -3.67 8.52
N CYS A 111 -5.14 -4.19 8.19
CA CYS A 111 -5.30 -5.18 7.12
C CYS A 111 -4.85 -4.60 5.77
N THR A 112 -5.26 -3.38 5.44
CA THR A 112 -4.90 -2.69 4.21
C THR A 112 -3.38 -2.44 4.13
N ILE A 113 -2.75 -2.01 5.23
CA ILE A 113 -1.29 -1.87 5.35
C ILE A 113 -0.60 -3.22 5.09
N ARG A 114 -1.07 -4.29 5.72
CA ARG A 114 -0.51 -5.63 5.53
C ARG A 114 -0.60 -6.09 4.09
N GLN A 115 -1.77 -5.95 3.48
CA GLN A 115 -1.99 -6.33 2.06
C GLN A 115 -1.12 -5.51 1.10
N SER A 116 -0.93 -4.22 1.36
CA SER A 116 -0.06 -3.39 0.51
C SER A 116 1.39 -3.90 0.52
N VAL A 117 1.94 -4.26 1.69
CA VAL A 117 3.30 -4.84 1.78
C VAL A 117 3.40 -6.18 1.08
N LEU A 118 2.39 -7.05 1.24
CA LEU A 118 2.34 -8.37 0.59
C LEU A 118 2.31 -8.29 -0.95
N LYS A 119 1.85 -7.18 -1.50
CA LYS A 119 1.82 -6.91 -2.95
C LYS A 119 3.15 -6.43 -3.52
N ILE A 120 4.14 -6.07 -2.70
CA ILE A 120 5.47 -5.68 -3.19
C ILE A 120 6.14 -6.88 -3.88
N PRO A 121 6.70 -6.71 -5.10
CA PRO A 121 7.43 -7.78 -5.78
C PRO A 121 8.59 -8.32 -4.95
N GLY A 122 8.74 -9.63 -4.92
CA GLY A 122 9.79 -10.31 -4.15
C GLY A 122 9.43 -10.57 -2.70
N PHE A 123 8.28 -10.09 -2.20
CA PHE A 123 7.81 -10.47 -0.88
C PHE A 123 7.50 -11.97 -0.82
N ARG A 124 8.04 -12.66 0.19
CA ARG A 124 7.80 -14.08 0.41
C ARG A 124 6.90 -14.27 1.62
N ASN A 125 5.73 -14.86 1.38
CA ASN A 125 4.79 -15.19 2.44
C ASN A 125 5.35 -16.27 3.38
N GLY A 126 5.16 -16.05 4.68
CA GLY A 126 5.49 -17.01 5.73
C GLY A 126 4.98 -16.47 7.07
N PRO A 127 4.84 -17.32 8.11
CA PRO A 127 4.20 -16.95 9.38
C PRO A 127 4.91 -15.80 10.11
N GLU A 128 6.19 -15.57 9.85
CA GLU A 128 7.00 -14.52 10.48
C GLU A 128 7.52 -13.48 9.49
N SER A 129 6.96 -13.44 8.27
CA SER A 129 7.49 -12.62 7.18
C SER A 129 7.21 -11.13 7.35
N LEU A 130 6.09 -10.78 8.00
CA LEU A 130 5.68 -9.40 8.24
C LEU A 130 5.13 -9.23 9.65
N LYS A 131 5.72 -8.32 10.41
CA LYS A 131 5.23 -7.88 11.73
C LYS A 131 5.02 -6.37 11.69
N LEU A 132 3.85 -5.94 12.13
CA LEU A 132 3.52 -4.53 12.26
C LEU A 132 3.61 -4.10 13.74
N HIS A 133 4.13 -2.92 13.98
CA HIS A 133 4.21 -2.26 15.29
C HIS A 133 3.59 -0.87 15.17
N PRO A 134 2.25 -0.77 15.05
CA PRO A 134 1.57 0.47 14.73
C PRO A 134 1.80 1.57 15.77
N ALA A 135 1.82 1.23 17.05
CA ALA A 135 2.06 2.19 18.13
C ALA A 135 3.43 2.91 18.04
N SER A 136 4.41 2.28 17.40
CA SER A 136 5.77 2.86 17.25
C SER A 136 6.07 3.32 15.82
N GLY A 137 5.12 3.22 14.90
CA GLY A 137 5.35 3.54 13.48
C GLY A 137 6.38 2.64 12.81
N ARG A 138 6.50 1.38 13.25
CA ARG A 138 7.51 0.43 12.75
C ARG A 138 6.86 -0.79 12.12
N LEU A 139 7.57 -1.37 11.16
CA LEU A 139 7.26 -2.69 10.62
C LEU A 139 8.55 -3.51 10.47
N ARG A 140 8.41 -4.81 10.37
CA ARG A 140 9.50 -5.72 10.03
C ARG A 140 9.07 -6.60 8.86
N ALA A 141 9.68 -6.40 7.71
CA ALA A 141 9.54 -7.25 6.52
C ALA A 141 10.83 -8.05 6.35
N ARG A 142 10.77 -9.37 6.55
CA ARG A 142 11.97 -10.22 6.68
C ARG A 142 12.85 -10.28 5.43
N HIS A 143 12.24 -10.17 4.25
CA HIS A 143 12.92 -10.41 2.97
C HIS A 143 13.03 -9.17 2.09
N ILE A 144 12.46 -8.05 2.53
CA ILE A 144 12.52 -6.78 1.81
C ILE A 144 13.03 -5.74 2.79
N PRO A 145 14.28 -5.30 2.64
CA PRO A 145 14.80 -4.20 3.45
C PRO A 145 14.15 -2.89 3.02
N ASP A 146 14.15 -1.94 3.91
CA ASP A 146 13.83 -0.53 3.64
C ASP A 146 12.42 -0.30 3.06
N VAL A 147 11.42 -0.98 3.64
CA VAL A 147 10.02 -0.78 3.30
C VAL A 147 9.46 0.40 4.09
N GLU A 148 8.73 1.25 3.41
CA GLU A 148 7.89 2.28 3.99
C GLU A 148 6.44 2.08 3.57
N VAL A 149 5.52 2.30 4.50
CA VAL A 149 4.07 2.30 4.24
C VAL A 149 3.48 3.60 4.72
N ILE A 150 2.70 4.23 3.86
CA ILE A 150 1.84 5.37 4.19
C ILE A 150 0.40 4.93 4.03
N SER A 151 -0.44 5.23 5.02
CA SER A 151 -1.85 4.84 5.06
C SER A 151 -2.71 5.93 5.68
N ASP A 152 -3.94 6.04 5.22
CA ASP A 152 -4.98 6.88 5.80
C ASP A 152 -6.33 6.21 5.66
N VAL A 153 -7.31 6.74 6.39
CA VAL A 153 -8.72 6.43 6.22
C VAL A 153 -9.43 7.71 5.86
N ASP A 154 -10.03 7.74 4.68
CA ASP A 154 -10.77 8.89 4.17
C ASP A 154 -12.24 8.49 4.06
N ASP A 155 -13.10 9.15 4.85
CA ASP A 155 -14.50 8.81 5.08
C ASP A 155 -14.69 7.36 5.55
N TYR A 156 -14.86 6.44 4.60
CA TYR A 156 -15.06 5.00 4.83
C TYR A 156 -14.08 4.12 4.03
N LEU A 157 -13.06 4.72 3.44
CA LEU A 157 -12.10 4.04 2.59
C LEU A 157 -10.71 4.05 3.23
N ALA A 158 -10.26 2.91 3.73
CA ALA A 158 -8.89 2.71 4.15
C ALA A 158 -8.01 2.45 2.92
N TRP A 159 -6.87 3.13 2.82
CA TRP A 159 -5.90 2.90 1.77
C TRP A 159 -4.48 2.82 2.33
N ALA A 160 -3.61 2.08 1.67
CA ALA A 160 -2.21 1.97 2.03
C ALA A 160 -1.31 1.84 0.79
N CYS A 161 -0.25 2.63 0.78
CA CYS A 161 0.82 2.63 -0.21
C CYS A 161 2.11 2.11 0.44
N ALA A 162 2.57 0.94 0.02
CA ALA A 162 3.85 0.37 0.43
C ALA A 162 4.89 0.57 -0.68
N HIS A 163 6.12 0.90 -0.31
CA HIS A 163 7.20 1.18 -1.23
C HIS A 163 8.55 0.67 -0.70
N THR A 164 9.44 0.25 -1.60
CA THR A 164 10.83 -0.10 -1.30
C THR A 164 11.74 0.31 -2.47
N PRO A 165 12.84 1.07 -2.24
CA PRO A 165 13.26 1.69 -0.98
C PRO A 165 12.27 2.76 -0.49
N ARG A 166 12.60 3.48 0.59
CA ARG A 166 11.70 4.49 1.17
C ARG A 166 11.33 5.56 0.16
N LEU A 167 10.11 6.10 0.32
CA LEU A 167 9.58 7.15 -0.54
C LEU A 167 10.35 8.46 -0.36
N SER A 168 10.67 9.13 -1.47
CA SER A 168 11.06 10.54 -1.46
C SER A 168 9.82 11.43 -1.33
N ARG A 169 8.78 11.09 -2.08
CA ARG A 169 7.53 11.85 -2.21
C ARG A 169 6.39 10.94 -2.66
N LEU A 170 5.20 11.13 -2.09
CA LEU A 170 3.95 10.53 -2.56
C LEU A 170 3.00 11.64 -2.98
N VAL A 171 2.53 11.60 -4.23
CA VAL A 171 1.55 12.56 -4.76
C VAL A 171 0.22 11.84 -4.97
N LEU A 172 -0.84 12.40 -4.40
CA LEU A 172 -2.19 11.87 -4.48
C LEU A 172 -2.95 12.56 -5.62
N TRP A 173 -3.62 11.76 -6.42
CA TRP A 173 -4.41 12.22 -7.56
C TRP A 173 -5.80 11.59 -7.55
N ASN A 174 -6.80 12.38 -7.92
CA ASN A 174 -8.14 11.91 -8.19
C ASN A 174 -8.39 11.91 -9.70
N TYR A 175 -9.01 10.84 -10.20
CA TYR A 175 -9.43 10.74 -11.59
C TYR A 175 -10.94 10.60 -11.68
N THR A 176 -11.54 11.42 -12.52
CA THR A 176 -12.93 11.29 -12.94
C THR A 176 -13.04 11.48 -14.44
N SER A 177 -13.99 10.80 -15.09
CA SER A 177 -14.20 10.93 -16.53
C SER A 177 -14.58 12.36 -16.97
N ALA A 178 -15.16 13.16 -16.08
CA ALA A 178 -15.56 14.52 -16.37
C ALA A 178 -14.39 15.53 -16.29
N TYR A 179 -13.41 15.28 -15.44
CA TYR A 179 -12.36 16.26 -15.13
C TYR A 179 -10.93 15.75 -15.35
N GLY A 180 -10.76 14.46 -15.70
CA GLY A 180 -9.44 13.85 -15.84
C GLY A 180 -8.68 13.74 -14.51
N MET A 181 -7.36 13.80 -14.59
CA MET A 181 -6.44 13.72 -13.46
C MET A 181 -6.34 15.06 -12.73
N ARG A 182 -6.59 15.06 -11.41
CA ARG A 182 -6.45 16.25 -10.54
C ARG A 182 -5.63 15.90 -9.30
N LYS A 183 -4.59 16.68 -9.03
CA LYS A 183 -3.79 16.54 -7.81
C LYS A 183 -4.69 16.88 -6.60
N SER A 184 -4.73 15.95 -5.62
CA SER A 184 -5.51 16.09 -4.38
C SER A 184 -4.65 16.25 -3.13
N GLY A 185 -3.38 15.82 -3.18
CA GLY A 185 -2.46 15.95 -2.06
C GLY A 185 -1.03 15.58 -2.40
N GLU A 186 -0.14 15.87 -1.43
CA GLU A 186 1.27 15.52 -1.53
C GLU A 186 1.84 15.28 -0.14
N ILE A 187 2.66 14.23 -0.01
CA ILE A 187 3.34 13.85 1.22
C ILE A 187 4.84 13.80 0.91
N VAL A 188 5.63 14.64 1.57
CA VAL A 188 7.08 14.75 1.40
C VAL A 188 7.78 14.21 2.63
N HIS A 189 8.85 13.44 2.45
CA HIS A 189 9.55 12.72 3.52
C HIS A 189 10.09 13.62 4.65
N GLN A 190 10.53 14.83 4.33
CA GLN A 190 11.21 15.73 5.27
C GLN A 190 10.29 16.72 6.01
N GLN A 191 9.02 16.78 5.66
CA GLN A 191 8.11 17.69 6.33
C GLN A 191 7.49 17.03 7.56
N HIS A 192 7.82 17.53 8.75
CA HIS A 192 7.22 17.15 10.05
C HIS A 192 5.71 17.43 10.17
N GLN A 193 5.04 17.77 9.08
CA GLN A 193 3.67 18.30 9.08
C GLN A 193 2.55 17.28 9.00
N SER A 194 2.82 15.99 8.98
CA SER A 194 1.72 15.05 8.79
C SER A 194 1.46 14.13 9.98
N ARG A 195 0.80 14.66 11.01
CA ARG A 195 0.05 13.83 11.98
C ARG A 195 -1.21 13.18 11.37
N ARG A 196 -1.52 13.49 10.12
CA ARG A 196 -2.73 13.01 9.44
C ARG A 196 -2.59 11.57 8.93
N TYR A 197 -1.40 11.20 8.46
CA TYR A 197 -1.18 9.90 7.84
C TYR A 197 -0.47 8.94 8.79
N MET A 198 -0.94 7.68 8.84
CA MET A 198 -0.22 6.62 9.51
C MET A 198 0.98 6.21 8.66
N ARG A 199 2.16 6.15 9.27
CA ARG A 199 3.40 5.80 8.61
C ARG A 199 4.12 4.71 9.36
N LEU A 200 4.49 3.63 8.65
CA LEU A 200 5.30 2.55 9.19
C LEU A 200 6.57 2.40 8.36
N ILE A 201 7.70 2.26 9.03
CA ILE A 201 9.01 2.16 8.38
C ILE A 201 9.71 0.92 8.89
N SER A 202 10.30 0.14 7.97
CA SER A 202 11.24 -0.91 8.34
C SER A 202 12.60 -0.29 8.64
N HIS A 203 13.20 -0.72 9.74
CA HIS A 203 14.60 -0.44 10.00
C HIS A 203 15.43 -1.62 9.50
N SER A 204 16.47 -1.34 8.72
CA SER A 204 17.52 -2.31 8.42
C SER A 204 18.03 -2.92 9.71
N ALA A 205 18.27 -4.23 9.70
CA ALA A 205 18.64 -5.00 10.89
C ALA A 205 20.11 -4.77 11.34
N GLU A 206 20.68 -3.61 11.12
CA GLU A 206 21.93 -3.21 11.73
C GLU A 206 21.71 -2.79 13.20
N LYS A 207 21.46 -3.78 14.03
CA LYS A 207 21.87 -3.65 15.42
C LYS A 207 23.38 -3.86 15.43
N VAL A 208 24.13 -2.78 15.54
CA VAL A 208 25.51 -2.83 15.97
C VAL A 208 25.50 -3.58 17.30
N SER A 209 26.08 -4.78 17.33
CA SER A 209 26.33 -5.48 18.57
C SER A 209 27.19 -4.57 19.44
N PRO A 210 26.85 -4.33 20.70
CA PRO A 210 27.76 -3.60 21.57
C PRO A 210 29.07 -4.38 21.63
N GLN A 211 30.15 -3.80 21.11
CA GLN A 211 31.49 -4.31 21.33
C GLN A 211 31.75 -4.16 22.84
N TYR A 212 31.67 -5.26 23.56
CA TYR A 212 32.24 -5.32 24.87
C TYR A 212 33.75 -5.19 24.68
N VAL A 213 34.28 -4.01 24.95
CA VAL A 213 35.72 -3.81 25.21
C VAL A 213 35.98 -4.39 26.59
N ILE A 214 36.71 -5.49 26.62
CA ILE A 214 37.29 -6.08 27.83
C ILE A 214 38.58 -5.30 28.17
#